data_5c1b93921bbaea41a43c0819757ba6de
#
_entry.id   5c1b93921bbaea41a43c0819757ba6de
#
_cell.length_a   1.000
_cell.length_b   1.000
_cell.length_c   1.000
_cell.angle_alpha   90.00
_cell.angle_beta   90.00
_cell.angle_gamma   90.00
#
_symmetry.space_group_name_H-M   'P 1'
#
loop_
_entity.id
_entity.type
_entity.pdbx_description
1 polymer ?
#
loop_
_entity_poly.entity_id
_entity_poly.type
_entity_poly.pdbx_seq_one_letter_code
_entity_poly.pdbx_strand_id
1 'polypeptide(L)'
;MRLVCLADLHGYLPEIPACDVLVVAGDICPTGDETPATQRRWLHSTFARWLAGVPARSVIGVAGNHEFVGEVDPAALRDLDWHYLQDEGIELEGVSYYGSPWTRTFQEWAFMLDEDDLARRWDAIPAHLDVLCVHSPPLGYGDRIGEFCIGSPSLLGAIDERAPRLCVYGHAHDGYGVRQRGASVLINAAHCGPDYRPAHEPVVFELP
;
A
#
# COMPACT_ATOMS: atom_id res chain seq x y z
N MET A 1 -18.16 3.96 7.16
CA MET A 1 -16.97 3.35 7.81
C MET A 1 -15.80 4.29 7.62
N ARG A 2 -15.10 4.63 8.70
CA ARG A 2 -13.97 5.55 8.64
C ARG A 2 -12.66 4.82 8.40
N LEU A 3 -12.03 5.07 7.26
CA LEU A 3 -10.73 4.54 6.89
C LEU A 3 -9.66 5.63 7.06
N VAL A 4 -8.45 5.22 7.45
CA VAL A 4 -7.26 6.05 7.35
C VAL A 4 -6.29 5.36 6.41
N CYS A 5 -5.79 6.07 5.40
CA CYS A 5 -4.93 5.53 4.35
C CYS A 5 -3.51 6.09 4.49
N LEU A 6 -2.52 5.21 4.35
CA LEU A 6 -1.11 5.53 4.55
C LEU A 6 -0.25 4.66 3.64
N ALA A 7 0.87 5.19 3.16
CA ALA A 7 1.90 4.48 2.39
C ALA A 7 3.25 5.17 2.54
N ASP A 8 4.32 4.53 2.08
CA ASP A 8 5.66 5.13 1.98
C ASP A 8 6.12 5.76 3.30
N LEU A 9 6.07 4.94 4.36
CA LEU A 9 6.46 5.33 5.72
C LEU A 9 7.97 5.47 5.88
N HIS A 10 8.73 4.62 5.22
CA HIS A 10 10.20 4.58 5.30
C HIS A 10 10.75 4.72 6.72
N GLY A 11 10.07 4.06 7.67
CA GLY A 11 10.43 4.07 9.09
C GLY A 11 9.87 5.21 9.92
N TYR A 12 9.21 6.19 9.32
CA TYR A 12 8.51 7.25 10.04
C TYR A 12 7.07 6.82 10.35
N LEU A 13 6.74 6.80 11.63
CA LEU A 13 5.48 6.26 12.13
C LEU A 13 4.63 7.42 12.69
N PRO A 14 3.69 7.97 11.88
CA PRO A 14 2.88 9.11 12.30
C PRO A 14 1.84 8.73 13.36
N GLU A 15 1.30 9.73 14.03
CA GLU A 15 0.08 9.59 14.82
C GLU A 15 -1.11 9.34 13.90
N ILE A 16 -1.93 8.36 14.25
CA ILE A 16 -3.10 7.97 13.46
C ILE A 16 -4.37 8.47 14.16
N PRO A 17 -5.25 9.19 13.47
CA PRO A 17 -6.56 9.54 14.03
C PRO A 17 -7.41 8.28 14.22
N ALA A 18 -8.28 8.27 15.23
CA ALA A 18 -9.18 7.14 15.48
C ALA A 18 -10.00 6.78 14.23
N CYS A 19 -10.00 5.50 13.86
CA CYS A 19 -10.67 4.99 12.67
C CYS A 19 -11.20 3.56 12.88
N ASP A 20 -12.02 3.11 11.94
CA ASP A 20 -12.46 1.72 11.91
C ASP A 20 -11.34 0.83 11.34
N VAL A 21 -10.76 1.21 10.21
CA VAL A 21 -9.65 0.47 9.57
C VAL A 21 -8.52 1.41 9.16
N LEU A 22 -7.29 1.06 9.53
CA LEU A 22 -6.09 1.64 8.95
C LEU A 22 -5.65 0.80 7.74
N VAL A 23 -5.42 1.45 6.60
CA VAL A 23 -4.94 0.83 5.35
C VAL A 23 -3.51 1.31 5.09
N VAL A 24 -2.54 0.37 5.04
CA VAL A 24 -1.11 0.66 4.83
C VAL A 24 -0.65 0.08 3.49
N ALA A 25 -0.37 0.93 2.52
CA ALA A 25 -0.08 0.53 1.15
C ALA A 25 1.42 0.43 0.82
N GLY A 26 2.21 -0.16 1.72
CA GLY A 26 3.60 -0.54 1.48
C GLY A 26 4.66 0.50 1.84
N ASP A 27 5.91 0.11 1.65
CA ASP A 27 7.14 0.86 1.95
C ASP A 27 7.19 1.35 3.40
N ILE A 28 7.10 0.38 4.31
CA ILE A 28 6.99 0.58 5.76
C ILE A 28 8.38 0.74 6.39
N CYS A 29 9.33 -0.11 5.93
CA CYS A 29 10.66 -0.23 6.55
C CYS A 29 11.53 1.01 6.33
N PRO A 30 12.42 1.34 7.29
CA PRO A 30 13.40 2.40 7.09
C PRO A 30 14.30 2.12 5.88
N THR A 31 14.65 3.17 5.16
CA THR A 31 15.72 3.14 4.15
C THR A 31 17.10 3.13 4.83
N GLY A 32 18.11 2.60 4.13
CA GLY A 32 19.50 2.57 4.59
C GLY A 32 20.03 1.15 4.73
N ASP A 33 19.88 0.49 5.86
CA ASP A 33 20.17 -0.95 5.98
C ASP A 33 18.91 -1.77 5.70
N GLU A 34 18.71 -2.10 4.42
CA GLU A 34 17.56 -2.83 3.91
C GLU A 34 17.77 -4.36 3.93
N THR A 35 18.76 -4.85 4.68
CA THR A 35 18.92 -6.30 4.82
C THR A 35 17.67 -6.93 5.46
N PRO A 36 17.24 -8.12 4.98
CA PRO A 36 16.08 -8.81 5.55
C PRO A 36 16.15 -8.98 7.08
N ALA A 37 17.36 -9.24 7.61
CA ALA A 37 17.56 -9.40 9.05
C ALA A 37 17.32 -8.10 9.84
N THR A 38 17.75 -6.96 9.31
CA THR A 38 17.52 -5.65 9.94
C THR A 38 16.06 -5.24 9.84
N GLN A 39 15.44 -5.42 8.68
CA GLN A 39 14.01 -5.16 8.47
C GLN A 39 13.15 -6.02 9.40
N ARG A 40 13.41 -7.34 9.49
CA ARG A 40 12.69 -8.22 10.41
C ARG A 40 12.79 -7.73 11.86
N ARG A 41 13.98 -7.36 12.32
CA ARG A 41 14.17 -6.85 13.69
C ARG A 41 13.38 -5.56 13.91
N TRP A 42 13.40 -4.64 12.95
CA TRP A 42 12.67 -3.38 13.04
C TRP A 42 11.15 -3.60 13.05
N LEU A 43 10.63 -4.45 12.17
CA LEU A 43 9.22 -4.82 12.10
C LEU A 43 8.72 -5.40 13.44
N HIS A 44 9.43 -6.39 13.99
CA HIS A 44 9.03 -7.06 15.25
C HIS A 44 9.34 -6.27 16.53
N SER A 45 9.96 -5.11 16.43
CA SER A 45 10.23 -4.25 17.59
C SER A 45 9.54 -2.90 17.50
N THR A 46 9.87 -2.11 16.49
CA THR A 46 9.42 -0.71 16.36
C THR A 46 8.04 -0.64 15.73
N PHE A 47 7.85 -1.28 14.58
CA PHE A 47 6.56 -1.28 13.87
C PHE A 47 5.49 -2.03 14.66
N ALA A 48 5.81 -3.20 15.24
CA ALA A 48 4.88 -3.95 16.09
C ALA A 48 4.39 -3.13 17.30
N ARG A 49 5.28 -2.34 17.92
CA ARG A 49 4.89 -1.45 19.03
C ARG A 49 3.98 -0.32 18.58
N TRP A 50 4.25 0.25 17.40
CA TRP A 50 3.41 1.27 16.83
C TRP A 50 2.02 0.70 16.48
N LEU A 51 1.95 -0.46 15.82
CA LEU A 51 0.68 -1.14 15.52
C LEU A 51 -0.18 -1.33 16.79
N ALA A 52 0.42 -1.77 17.89
CA ALA A 52 -0.28 -1.96 19.15
C ALA A 52 -0.84 -0.66 19.76
N GLY A 53 -0.35 0.50 19.33
CA GLY A 53 -0.80 1.82 19.78
C GLY A 53 -1.77 2.53 18.82
N VAL A 54 -1.99 1.99 17.63
CA VAL A 54 -2.86 2.59 16.62
C VAL A 54 -4.32 2.52 17.07
N PRO A 55 -5.08 3.64 17.10
CA PRO A 55 -6.48 3.65 17.52
C PRO A 55 -7.42 3.23 16.37
N ALA A 56 -7.18 2.06 15.79
CA ALA A 56 -8.00 1.43 14.75
C ALA A 56 -8.57 0.10 15.28
N ARG A 57 -9.74 -0.31 14.80
CA ARG A 57 -10.31 -1.63 15.13
C ARG A 57 -9.57 -2.75 14.39
N SER A 58 -9.13 -2.46 13.17
CA SER A 58 -8.34 -3.37 12.35
C SER A 58 -7.29 -2.60 11.56
N VAL A 59 -6.16 -3.26 11.29
CA VAL A 59 -5.13 -2.75 10.39
C VAL A 59 -4.97 -3.75 9.27
N ILE A 60 -5.03 -3.29 8.03
CA ILE A 60 -4.68 -4.08 6.85
C ILE A 60 -3.51 -3.44 6.13
N GLY A 61 -2.73 -4.23 5.42
CA GLY A 61 -1.70 -3.64 4.58
C GLY A 61 -0.99 -4.63 3.69
N VAL A 62 -0.18 -4.06 2.81
CA VAL A 62 0.68 -4.76 1.87
C VAL A 62 2.13 -4.35 2.12
N ALA A 63 3.08 -5.09 1.59
CA ALA A 63 4.47 -4.66 1.44
C ALA A 63 4.60 -3.68 0.26
N GLY A 64 5.76 -3.02 0.16
CA GLY A 64 6.18 -2.30 -1.03
C GLY A 64 7.55 -2.78 -1.49
N ASN A 65 8.17 -2.03 -2.40
CA ASN A 65 9.46 -2.42 -2.99
C ASN A 65 10.65 -2.26 -2.04
N HIS A 66 10.47 -1.60 -0.92
CA HIS A 66 11.50 -1.54 0.13
C HIS A 66 11.37 -2.63 1.20
N GLU A 67 10.42 -3.56 1.11
CA GLU A 67 10.29 -4.70 2.04
C GLU A 67 10.98 -5.96 1.51
N PHE A 68 12.32 -5.96 1.38
CA PHE A 68 13.11 -7.13 0.96
C PHE A 68 12.88 -8.37 1.84
N VAL A 69 12.59 -8.17 3.12
CA VAL A 69 12.26 -9.27 4.02
C VAL A 69 10.97 -9.98 3.59
N GLY A 70 10.02 -9.27 3.00
CA GLY A 70 8.73 -9.83 2.59
C GLY A 70 8.86 -10.88 1.46
N GLU A 71 9.86 -10.74 0.58
CA GLU A 71 10.12 -11.74 -0.46
C GLU A 71 10.80 -13.00 0.05
N VAL A 72 11.75 -12.85 1.00
CA VAL A 72 12.55 -13.98 1.49
C VAL A 72 11.95 -14.67 2.71
N ASP A 73 11.16 -13.95 3.49
CA ASP A 73 10.53 -14.44 4.72
C ASP A 73 9.17 -13.73 4.94
N PRO A 74 8.12 -14.10 4.20
CA PRO A 74 6.79 -13.49 4.35
C PRO A 74 6.21 -13.57 5.77
N ALA A 75 6.67 -14.54 6.59
CA ALA A 75 6.27 -14.66 8.00
C ALA A 75 6.67 -13.42 8.82
N ALA A 76 7.73 -12.72 8.43
CA ALA A 76 8.13 -11.47 9.09
C ALA A 76 7.04 -10.38 9.06
N LEU A 77 6.15 -10.41 8.06
CA LEU A 77 5.01 -9.51 7.94
C LEU A 77 3.73 -10.16 8.46
N ARG A 78 3.50 -11.45 8.21
CA ARG A 78 2.29 -12.17 8.60
C ARG A 78 2.15 -12.39 10.11
N ASP A 79 3.27 -12.46 10.85
CA ASP A 79 3.30 -12.70 12.30
C ASP A 79 3.05 -11.42 13.12
N LEU A 80 2.82 -10.27 12.49
CA LEU A 80 2.49 -9.02 13.15
C LEU A 80 0.97 -8.93 13.42
N ASP A 81 0.59 -8.07 14.36
CA ASP A 81 -0.83 -7.86 14.73
C ASP A 81 -1.55 -6.94 13.73
N TRP A 82 -1.68 -7.42 12.50
CA TRP A 82 -2.38 -6.80 11.40
C TRP A 82 -2.79 -7.83 10.34
N HIS A 83 -3.62 -7.48 9.38
CA HIS A 83 -3.95 -8.33 8.24
C HIS A 83 -3.01 -7.99 7.07
N TYR A 84 -1.89 -8.71 6.97
CA TYR A 84 -0.99 -8.60 5.82
C TYR A 84 -1.57 -9.32 4.62
N LEU A 85 -1.70 -8.61 3.49
CA LEU A 85 -2.25 -9.14 2.25
C LEU A 85 -1.17 -9.19 1.16
N GLN A 86 -1.08 -10.35 0.49
CA GLN A 86 -0.19 -10.56 -0.64
C GLN A 86 -0.90 -11.41 -1.69
N ASP A 87 -1.48 -10.75 -2.69
CA ASP A 87 -2.35 -11.35 -3.70
C ASP A 87 -3.53 -12.12 -3.09
N GLU A 88 -4.10 -11.59 -2.03
CA GLU A 88 -5.19 -12.21 -1.30
C GLU A 88 -6.20 -11.19 -0.77
N GLY A 89 -7.41 -11.64 -0.51
CA GLY A 89 -8.50 -10.82 0.00
C GLY A 89 -8.94 -11.22 1.40
N ILE A 90 -9.60 -10.27 2.07
CA ILE A 90 -10.25 -10.46 3.37
C ILE A 90 -11.57 -9.68 3.40
N GLU A 91 -12.51 -10.16 4.17
CA GLU A 91 -13.75 -9.43 4.51
C GLU A 91 -13.68 -9.01 5.98
N LEU A 92 -13.86 -7.71 6.25
CA LEU A 92 -13.93 -7.15 7.59
C LEU A 92 -15.17 -6.27 7.70
N GLU A 93 -16.03 -6.57 8.66
CA GLU A 93 -17.26 -5.81 8.94
C GLU A 93 -18.17 -5.61 7.69
N GLY A 94 -18.21 -6.60 6.79
CA GLY A 94 -19.03 -6.56 5.57
C GLY A 94 -18.43 -5.73 4.43
N VAL A 95 -17.16 -5.33 4.54
CA VAL A 95 -16.38 -4.67 3.49
C VAL A 95 -15.31 -5.63 2.98
N SER A 96 -15.23 -5.78 1.66
CA SER A 96 -14.25 -6.63 1.00
C SER A 96 -12.97 -5.85 0.67
N TYR A 97 -11.83 -6.42 1.05
CA TYR A 97 -10.49 -5.88 0.79
C TYR A 97 -9.68 -6.88 -0.03
N TYR A 98 -8.84 -6.38 -0.91
CA TYR A 98 -7.81 -7.15 -1.61
C TYR A 98 -6.50 -6.40 -1.58
N GLY A 99 -5.38 -7.12 -1.33
CA GLY A 99 -4.06 -6.50 -1.24
C GLY A 99 -3.01 -7.16 -2.11
N SER A 100 -2.13 -6.34 -2.71
CA SER A 100 -1.03 -6.81 -3.55
C SER A 100 0.16 -5.85 -3.49
N PRO A 101 1.39 -6.36 -3.24
CA PRO A 101 2.57 -5.52 -3.03
C PRO A 101 3.28 -5.11 -4.33
N TRP A 102 3.00 -5.78 -5.45
CA TRP A 102 3.80 -5.71 -6.67
C TRP A 102 3.79 -4.34 -7.35
N THR A 103 4.97 -3.93 -7.86
CA THR A 103 5.16 -2.71 -8.65
C THR A 103 5.87 -3.01 -9.96
N ARG A 104 5.86 -2.04 -10.90
CA ARG A 104 6.63 -2.15 -12.14
C ARG A 104 8.12 -2.13 -11.87
N THR A 105 8.86 -2.99 -12.58
CA THR A 105 10.32 -3.03 -12.51
C THR A 105 10.94 -1.69 -12.88
N PHE A 106 11.73 -1.14 -11.97
CA PHE A 106 12.49 0.08 -12.16
C PHE A 106 13.97 -0.09 -11.77
N GLN A 107 14.22 -0.82 -10.68
CA GLN A 107 15.54 -1.18 -10.16
C GLN A 107 15.51 -2.64 -9.65
N GLU A 108 16.55 -3.09 -8.98
CA GLU A 108 16.58 -4.40 -8.30
C GLU A 108 16.03 -4.27 -6.87
N TRP A 109 14.78 -3.82 -6.75
CA TRP A 109 14.05 -3.76 -5.48
C TRP A 109 13.13 -4.96 -5.30
N ALA A 110 12.58 -5.11 -4.10
CA ALA A 110 11.62 -6.17 -3.81
C ALA A 110 10.29 -5.97 -4.55
N PHE A 111 9.52 -7.02 -4.71
CA PHE A 111 8.17 -7.01 -5.29
C PHE A 111 8.06 -6.31 -6.64
N MET A 112 9.07 -6.48 -7.50
CA MET A 112 9.08 -5.89 -8.83
C MET A 112 8.80 -6.92 -9.93
N LEU A 113 7.90 -6.58 -10.83
CA LEU A 113 7.51 -7.39 -11.99
C LEU A 113 7.47 -6.53 -13.26
N ASP A 114 7.66 -7.17 -14.41
CA ASP A 114 7.31 -6.53 -15.67
C ASP A 114 5.79 -6.36 -15.83
N GLU A 115 5.37 -5.55 -16.79
CA GLU A 115 3.95 -5.19 -16.94
C GLU A 115 3.07 -6.39 -17.32
N ASP A 116 3.60 -7.37 -18.08
CA ASP A 116 2.86 -8.57 -18.46
C ASP A 116 2.62 -9.48 -17.25
N ASP A 117 3.60 -9.60 -16.35
CA ASP A 117 3.47 -10.33 -15.10
C ASP A 117 2.54 -9.61 -14.13
N LEU A 118 2.60 -8.28 -14.06
CA LEU A 118 1.64 -7.47 -13.29
C LEU A 118 0.22 -7.67 -13.79
N ALA A 119 -0.02 -7.67 -15.10
CA ALA A 119 -1.35 -7.90 -15.66
C ALA A 119 -1.93 -9.24 -15.16
N ARG A 120 -1.12 -10.30 -15.10
CA ARG A 120 -1.53 -11.60 -14.55
C ARG A 120 -1.85 -11.54 -13.04
N ARG A 121 -1.18 -10.66 -12.28
CA ARG A 121 -1.51 -10.44 -10.86
C ARG A 121 -2.84 -9.71 -10.71
N TRP A 122 -3.08 -8.69 -11.53
CA TRP A 122 -4.32 -7.91 -11.49
C TRP A 122 -5.54 -8.70 -11.95
N ASP A 123 -5.37 -9.72 -12.80
CA ASP A 123 -6.45 -10.65 -13.17
C ASP A 123 -7.03 -11.41 -11.96
N ALA A 124 -6.23 -11.60 -10.91
CA ALA A 124 -6.66 -12.25 -9.67
C ALA A 124 -7.51 -11.36 -8.75
N ILE A 125 -7.60 -10.05 -9.01
CA ILE A 125 -8.43 -9.12 -8.23
C ILE A 125 -9.89 -9.55 -8.35
N PRO A 126 -10.63 -9.73 -7.24
CA PRO A 126 -12.04 -10.16 -7.27
C PRO A 126 -12.95 -9.18 -8.05
N ALA A 127 -13.95 -9.72 -8.74
CA ALA A 127 -14.91 -8.93 -9.53
C ALA A 127 -15.77 -7.98 -8.67
N HIS A 128 -15.98 -8.31 -7.41
CA HIS A 128 -16.72 -7.49 -6.43
C HIS A 128 -15.78 -7.17 -5.29
N LEU A 129 -15.32 -5.92 -5.25
CA LEU A 129 -14.33 -5.46 -4.30
C LEU A 129 -14.68 -4.03 -3.84
N ASP A 130 -14.68 -3.80 -2.54
CA ASP A 130 -14.88 -2.45 -2.00
C ASP A 130 -13.56 -1.68 -1.96
N VAL A 131 -12.50 -2.29 -1.42
CA VAL A 131 -11.22 -1.61 -1.19
C VAL A 131 -10.06 -2.42 -1.80
N LEU A 132 -9.36 -1.80 -2.74
CA LEU A 132 -8.11 -2.29 -3.30
C LEU A 132 -6.94 -1.59 -2.63
N CYS A 133 -6.04 -2.36 -1.98
CA CYS A 133 -4.81 -1.87 -1.38
C CYS A 133 -3.62 -2.41 -2.18
N VAL A 134 -2.92 -1.58 -2.91
CA VAL A 134 -1.76 -1.96 -3.72
C VAL A 134 -0.62 -0.99 -3.49
N HIS A 135 0.64 -1.43 -3.70
CA HIS A 135 1.74 -0.47 -3.62
C HIS A 135 1.90 0.32 -4.92
N SER A 136 1.71 -0.33 -6.08
CA SER A 136 1.82 0.29 -7.39
C SER A 136 0.77 1.37 -7.65
N PRO A 137 1.13 2.56 -8.18
CA PRO A 137 0.15 3.51 -8.68
C PRO A 137 -0.46 3.04 -10.03
N PRO A 138 -1.75 3.33 -10.31
CA PRO A 138 -2.31 3.17 -11.63
C PRO A 138 -1.83 4.28 -12.58
N LEU A 139 -1.64 3.96 -13.86
CA LEU A 139 -1.12 4.90 -14.86
C LEU A 139 -1.95 6.19 -14.93
N GLY A 140 -1.29 7.34 -14.83
CA GLY A 140 -1.89 8.67 -14.94
C GLY A 140 -2.55 9.20 -13.66
N TYR A 141 -2.51 8.46 -12.56
CA TYR A 141 -3.14 8.83 -11.30
C TYR A 141 -2.13 8.88 -10.15
N GLY A 142 -1.40 10.02 -10.04
CA GLY A 142 -0.41 10.20 -8.99
C GLY A 142 0.78 9.24 -9.11
N ASP A 143 1.20 8.98 -10.34
CA ASP A 143 2.21 7.99 -10.72
C ASP A 143 3.51 8.62 -11.24
N ARG A 144 3.72 9.91 -10.99
CA ARG A 144 4.91 10.61 -11.49
C ARG A 144 6.02 10.65 -10.46
N ILE A 145 7.24 10.40 -10.95
CA ILE A 145 8.50 10.68 -10.25
C ILE A 145 9.31 11.60 -11.18
N GLY A 146 9.39 12.88 -10.87
CA GLY A 146 9.93 13.87 -11.77
C GLY A 146 9.18 13.90 -13.11
N GLU A 147 9.86 13.56 -14.21
CA GLU A 147 9.26 13.50 -15.55
C GLU A 147 8.75 12.10 -15.96
N PHE A 148 9.03 11.08 -15.16
CA PHE A 148 8.66 9.70 -15.49
C PHE A 148 7.28 9.34 -14.93
N CYS A 149 6.48 8.63 -15.75
CA CYS A 149 5.26 7.96 -15.33
C CYS A 149 5.59 6.51 -15.02
N ILE A 150 5.44 6.11 -13.75
CA ILE A 150 5.80 4.77 -13.28
C ILE A 150 4.57 3.88 -13.06
N GLY A 151 3.38 4.42 -13.25
CA GLY A 151 2.13 3.71 -13.03
C GLY A 151 1.91 2.54 -13.98
N SER A 152 1.16 1.54 -13.51
CA SER A 152 0.78 0.35 -14.26
C SER A 152 -0.47 0.60 -15.10
N PRO A 153 -0.41 0.46 -16.45
CA PRO A 153 -1.59 0.54 -17.31
C PRO A 153 -2.54 -0.64 -17.10
N SER A 154 -2.04 -1.84 -16.81
CA SER A 154 -2.89 -3.00 -16.53
C SER A 154 -3.63 -2.87 -15.20
N LEU A 155 -3.00 -2.26 -14.16
CA LEU A 155 -3.70 -1.93 -12.92
C LEU A 155 -4.84 -0.93 -13.17
N LEU A 156 -4.61 0.09 -13.99
CA LEU A 156 -5.68 1.02 -14.36
C LEU A 156 -6.83 0.31 -15.07
N GLY A 157 -6.52 -0.64 -15.97
CA GLY A 157 -7.52 -1.50 -16.62
C GLY A 157 -8.31 -2.34 -15.63
N ALA A 158 -7.64 -2.95 -14.65
CA ALA A 158 -8.28 -3.73 -13.59
C ALA A 158 -9.20 -2.85 -12.72
N ILE A 159 -8.77 -1.64 -12.37
CA ILE A 159 -9.61 -0.67 -11.64
C ILE A 159 -10.86 -0.30 -12.47
N ASP A 160 -10.71 -0.05 -13.76
CA ASP A 160 -11.85 0.26 -14.65
C ASP A 160 -12.84 -0.90 -14.74
N GLU A 161 -12.36 -2.14 -14.76
CA GLU A 161 -13.19 -3.34 -14.88
C GLU A 161 -13.86 -3.72 -13.56
N ARG A 162 -13.13 -3.69 -12.44
CA ARG A 162 -13.59 -4.12 -11.11
C ARG A 162 -14.34 -3.00 -10.37
N ALA A 163 -14.06 -1.74 -10.70
CA ALA A 163 -14.64 -0.53 -10.12
C ALA A 163 -14.70 -0.55 -8.58
N PRO A 164 -13.56 -0.82 -7.87
CA PRO A 164 -13.54 -0.76 -6.42
C PRO A 164 -14.00 0.62 -5.95
N ARG A 165 -14.69 0.72 -4.81
CA ARG A 165 -15.11 2.02 -4.25
C ARG A 165 -13.90 2.88 -3.86
N LEU A 166 -12.83 2.22 -3.40
CA LEU A 166 -11.57 2.85 -3.01
C LEU A 166 -10.38 2.04 -3.51
N CYS A 167 -9.37 2.72 -4.07
CA CYS A 167 -8.04 2.17 -4.31
C CYS A 167 -7.00 3.01 -3.57
N VAL A 168 -6.23 2.38 -2.68
CA VAL A 168 -5.15 3.01 -1.91
C VAL A 168 -3.81 2.50 -2.42
N TYR A 169 -2.87 3.39 -2.67
CA TYR A 169 -1.54 3.08 -3.17
C TYR A 169 -0.50 4.11 -2.71
N GLY A 170 0.77 3.89 -3.07
CA GLY A 170 1.90 4.75 -2.77
C GLY A 170 2.93 4.80 -3.87
N HIS A 171 4.21 4.51 -3.52
CA HIS A 171 5.36 4.34 -4.40
C HIS A 171 5.82 5.63 -5.11
N ALA A 172 4.94 6.42 -5.68
CA ALA A 172 5.25 7.70 -6.29
C ALA A 172 5.00 8.83 -5.28
N HIS A 173 6.02 9.21 -4.52
CA HIS A 173 5.91 10.17 -3.42
C HIS A 173 5.38 11.54 -3.88
N ASP A 174 5.78 12.01 -5.09
CA ASP A 174 5.26 13.24 -5.70
C ASP A 174 3.76 13.17 -6.03
N GLY A 175 3.21 11.96 -6.00
CA GLY A 175 1.85 11.67 -6.41
C GLY A 175 0.81 11.82 -5.30
N TYR A 176 1.17 12.15 -4.06
CA TYR A 176 0.24 12.24 -2.94
C TYR A 176 -1.06 12.98 -3.27
N GLY A 177 -2.17 12.46 -2.77
CA GLY A 177 -3.48 13.09 -2.86
C GLY A 177 -4.59 12.19 -3.37
N VAL A 178 -5.80 12.76 -3.44
CA VAL A 178 -7.05 12.07 -3.77
C VAL A 178 -7.48 12.41 -5.18
N ARG A 179 -7.90 11.41 -5.95
CA ARG A 179 -8.35 11.53 -7.34
C ARG A 179 -9.60 10.69 -7.55
N GLN A 180 -10.31 10.94 -8.65
CA GLN A 180 -11.51 10.20 -9.02
C GLN A 180 -11.32 9.52 -10.39
N ARG A 181 -11.72 8.24 -10.48
CA ARG A 181 -11.78 7.49 -11.74
C ARG A 181 -13.11 6.74 -11.83
N GLY A 182 -14.03 7.21 -12.68
CA GLY A 182 -15.38 6.63 -12.71
C GLY A 182 -16.05 6.66 -11.33
N ALA A 183 -16.45 5.50 -10.81
CA ALA A 183 -17.02 5.36 -9.47
C ALA A 183 -15.95 5.21 -8.37
N SER A 184 -14.69 4.94 -8.73
CA SER A 184 -13.61 4.66 -7.79
C SER A 184 -12.93 5.93 -7.30
N VAL A 185 -12.67 6.03 -6.00
CA VAL A 185 -11.76 7.02 -5.42
C VAL A 185 -10.37 6.41 -5.37
N LEU A 186 -9.37 7.14 -5.86
CA LEU A 186 -7.97 6.73 -5.95
C LEU A 186 -7.15 7.61 -5.01
N ILE A 187 -6.47 6.99 -4.03
CA ILE A 187 -5.67 7.70 -3.02
C ILE A 187 -4.22 7.25 -3.12
N ASN A 188 -3.35 8.15 -3.60
CA ASN A 188 -1.93 8.00 -3.31
C ASN A 188 -1.71 8.54 -1.89
N ALA A 189 -1.38 7.63 -0.96
CA ALA A 189 -1.31 7.91 0.46
C ALA A 189 0.14 8.05 0.98
N ALA A 190 1.09 8.39 0.11
CA ALA A 190 2.50 8.54 0.46
C ALA A 190 2.70 9.52 1.61
N HIS A 191 3.25 9.04 2.73
CA HIS A 191 3.58 9.86 3.89
C HIS A 191 4.86 10.66 3.68
N CYS A 192 5.88 10.03 3.10
CA CYS A 192 7.13 10.69 2.77
C CYS A 192 7.05 11.42 1.42
N GLY A 193 7.76 12.54 1.35
CA GLY A 193 8.02 13.26 0.11
C GLY A 193 9.18 12.65 -0.68
N PRO A 194 9.57 13.28 -1.83
CA PRO A 194 10.65 12.81 -2.70
C PRO A 194 12.02 12.72 -2.03
N ASP A 195 12.22 13.40 -0.93
CA ASP A 195 13.44 13.36 -0.11
C ASP A 195 13.42 12.24 0.95
N TYR A 196 12.42 11.36 0.90
CA TYR A 196 12.20 10.28 1.87
C TYR A 196 12.00 10.78 3.31
N ARG A 197 11.41 11.96 3.47
CA ARG A 197 11.07 12.54 4.78
C ARG A 197 9.57 12.78 4.89
N PRO A 198 9.02 12.76 6.12
CA PRO A 198 7.60 13.06 6.34
C PRO A 198 7.21 14.41 5.71
N ALA A 199 6.21 14.39 4.85
CA ALA A 199 5.73 15.55 4.11
C ALA A 199 4.20 15.66 4.11
N HIS A 200 3.49 14.54 4.32
CA HIS A 200 2.04 14.49 4.17
C HIS A 200 1.37 13.81 5.35
N GLU A 201 0.18 14.27 5.69
CA GLU A 201 -0.66 13.67 6.73
C GLU A 201 -1.37 12.41 6.21
N PRO A 202 -1.72 11.44 7.11
CA PRO A 202 -2.58 10.32 6.75
C PRO A 202 -3.91 10.78 6.14
N VAL A 203 -4.36 10.14 5.07
CA VAL A 203 -5.62 10.51 4.39
C VAL A 203 -6.80 9.85 5.08
N VAL A 204 -7.74 10.65 5.57
CA VAL A 204 -9.01 10.14 6.14
C VAL A 204 -10.06 10.02 5.04
N PHE A 205 -10.68 8.85 4.94
CA PHE A 205 -11.72 8.56 3.95
C PHE A 205 -12.96 7.93 4.61
N GLU A 206 -14.13 8.50 4.34
CA GLU A 206 -15.41 7.92 4.78
C GLU A 206 -15.95 7.02 3.66
N LEU A 207 -15.86 5.72 3.87
CA LEU A 207 -16.43 4.74 2.96
C LEU A 207 -17.96 4.73 3.16
N PRO A 208 -18.73 5.16 2.14
CA PRO A 208 -20.19 5.33 2.27
C PRO A 208 -20.93 4.03 2.52
#